data_aad31f76023b293e4806e92f7bb18c44
#
_entry.id   aad31f76023b293e4806e92f7bb18c44
#
_cell.length_a   1.000
_cell.length_b   1.000
_cell.length_c   1.000
_cell.angle_alpha   90.00
_cell.angle_beta   90.00
_cell.angle_gamma   90.00
#
_symmetry.space_group_name_H-M   'P 1'
#
loop_
_entity.id
_entity.type
_entity.pdbx_description
1 polymer ?
#
loop_
_entity_poly.entity_id
_entity_poly.type
_entity_poly.pdbx_seq_one_letter_code
_entity_poly.pdbx_strand_id
1 'polypeptide(L)'
;MTRIIKFRGKTFGGKWVEGYYVVEKSTGRHKITDGLLDIDEVKAETIGMGTGVLDKDGTEIFEGDVVQNGDGGYFYIVYWWNEDAAFRGKQVGSSSTIGLNYWRKELRIVGNIYDNPELLQYKPAPPKRRDHHTLLHGEFRIKGTCSNGCMCQPDVIYVARWLTKADGRGKDGRLRIWAHGSWVEDGKRYGSYCDWEKSILQNYEVLPDQMSREAYEKWKRKYLAYPKPKED
;
A
#
# COMPACT_ATOMS: atom_id res chain seq x y z
N MET A 1 -30.48 -6.07 7.30
CA MET A 1 -29.42 -7.05 7.64
C MET A 1 -29.12 -6.92 9.12
N THR A 2 -29.18 -8.01 9.85
CA THR A 2 -28.85 -8.02 11.28
C THR A 2 -27.36 -8.31 11.43
N ARG A 3 -26.60 -7.35 11.97
CA ARG A 3 -25.18 -7.57 12.31
C ARG A 3 -25.11 -8.28 13.66
N ILE A 4 -24.45 -9.41 13.71
CA ILE A 4 -24.11 -10.10 14.96
C ILE A 4 -22.82 -9.48 15.47
N ILE A 5 -22.85 -8.91 16.69
CA ILE A 5 -21.66 -8.37 17.34
C ILE A 5 -21.11 -9.45 18.25
N LYS A 6 -19.90 -9.90 17.96
CA LYS A 6 -19.16 -10.85 18.78
C LYS A 6 -18.01 -10.16 19.48
N PHE A 7 -17.61 -10.74 20.58
CA PHE A 7 -16.39 -10.41 21.31
C PHE A 7 -15.52 -11.64 21.40
N ARG A 8 -14.24 -11.46 21.56
CA ARG A 8 -13.33 -12.52 22.00
C ARG A 8 -12.59 -12.06 23.25
N GLY A 9 -12.13 -13.03 24.03
CA GLY A 9 -11.30 -12.77 25.21
C GLY A 9 -10.48 -14.01 25.56
N LYS A 10 -9.44 -13.82 26.33
CA LYS A 10 -8.55 -14.90 26.76
C LYS A 10 -8.90 -15.31 28.18
N THR A 11 -9.19 -16.58 28.39
CA THR A 11 -9.45 -17.14 29.73
C THR A 11 -8.20 -17.07 30.60
N PHE A 12 -8.33 -17.22 31.91
CA PHE A 12 -7.20 -17.32 32.83
C PHE A 12 -6.33 -18.56 32.52
N GLY A 13 -6.91 -19.61 31.93
CA GLY A 13 -6.21 -20.78 31.45
C GLY A 13 -5.47 -20.59 30.11
N GLY A 14 -5.58 -19.41 29.49
CA GLY A 14 -4.88 -19.07 28.26
C GLY A 14 -5.61 -19.42 26.95
N LYS A 15 -6.83 -19.95 27.02
CA LYS A 15 -7.65 -20.27 25.84
C LYS A 15 -8.37 -19.00 25.35
N TRP A 16 -8.41 -18.78 24.03
CA TRP A 16 -9.29 -17.78 23.41
C TRP A 16 -10.70 -18.33 23.26
N VAL A 17 -11.66 -17.51 23.61
CA VAL A 17 -13.10 -17.80 23.47
C VAL A 17 -13.80 -16.65 22.78
N GLU A 18 -14.82 -16.94 22.00
CA GLU A 18 -15.60 -15.99 21.21
C GLU A 18 -17.09 -16.12 21.54
N GLY A 19 -17.81 -15.02 21.56
CA GLY A 19 -19.24 -15.00 21.82
C GLY A 19 -19.76 -13.64 22.24
N TYR A 20 -20.76 -13.65 23.11
CA TYR A 20 -21.37 -12.45 23.67
C TYR A 20 -20.66 -12.05 24.98
N TYR A 21 -20.31 -10.80 25.08
CA TYR A 21 -19.64 -10.26 26.27
C TYR A 21 -20.65 -9.87 27.34
N VAL A 22 -20.38 -10.30 28.56
CA VAL A 22 -21.22 -10.03 29.76
C VAL A 22 -20.33 -9.64 30.93
N VAL A 23 -20.77 -8.64 31.67
CA VAL A 23 -20.18 -8.32 32.98
C VAL A 23 -21.13 -8.78 34.07
N GLU A 24 -20.67 -9.65 34.95
CA GLU A 24 -21.43 -10.10 36.10
C GLU A 24 -21.52 -8.99 37.15
N LYS A 25 -22.70 -8.42 37.35
CA LYS A 25 -22.90 -7.24 38.21
C LYS A 25 -22.49 -7.46 39.67
N SER A 26 -22.65 -8.67 40.18
CA SER A 26 -22.36 -9.00 41.60
C SER A 26 -20.89 -9.05 41.91
N THR A 27 -20.04 -9.44 40.93
CA THR A 27 -18.60 -9.68 41.15
C THR A 27 -17.72 -8.78 40.31
N GLY A 28 -18.27 -8.10 39.30
CA GLY A 28 -17.52 -7.33 38.33
C GLY A 28 -16.72 -8.19 37.34
N ARG A 29 -16.95 -9.52 37.31
CA ARG A 29 -16.21 -10.44 36.45
C ARG A 29 -16.61 -10.28 35.01
N HIS A 30 -15.64 -10.36 34.14
CA HIS A 30 -15.80 -10.31 32.68
C HIS A 30 -15.94 -11.72 32.13
N LYS A 31 -17.00 -11.97 31.36
CA LYS A 31 -17.32 -13.28 30.83
C LYS A 31 -17.67 -13.21 29.35
N ILE A 32 -17.40 -14.28 28.63
CA ILE A 32 -17.87 -14.50 27.26
C ILE A 32 -18.71 -15.77 27.26
N THR A 33 -19.88 -15.72 26.58
CA THR A 33 -20.82 -16.85 26.45
C THR A 33 -21.17 -17.08 25.00
N ASP A 34 -21.40 -18.33 24.64
CA ASP A 34 -21.98 -18.71 23.34
C ASP A 34 -23.51 -18.41 23.25
N GLY A 35 -24.12 -17.96 24.35
CA GLY A 35 -25.53 -17.66 24.44
C GLY A 35 -26.40 -18.87 24.84
N LEU A 36 -25.78 -20.03 25.07
CA LEU A 36 -26.46 -21.25 25.48
C LEU A 36 -26.08 -21.69 26.91
N LEU A 37 -25.00 -22.43 27.03
CA LEU A 37 -24.56 -23.01 28.29
C LEU A 37 -23.14 -22.66 28.68
N ASP A 38 -22.28 -22.41 27.69
CA ASP A 38 -20.88 -22.14 27.95
C ASP A 38 -20.68 -20.67 28.33
N ILE A 39 -20.10 -20.46 29.49
CA ILE A 39 -19.73 -19.14 30.02
C ILE A 39 -18.33 -19.23 30.56
N ASP A 40 -17.42 -18.58 29.87
CA ASP A 40 -16.01 -18.52 30.23
C ASP A 40 -15.66 -17.17 30.88
N GLU A 41 -15.00 -17.22 32.02
CA GLU A 41 -14.40 -16.03 32.64
C GLU A 41 -13.13 -15.67 31.87
N VAL A 42 -13.00 -14.39 31.48
CA VAL A 42 -11.91 -13.90 30.65
C VAL A 42 -11.18 -12.74 31.31
N LYS A 43 -9.93 -12.55 30.94
CA LYS A 43 -9.12 -11.41 31.34
C LYS A 43 -9.65 -10.14 30.68
N ALA A 44 -10.05 -9.16 31.45
CA ALA A 44 -10.67 -7.91 30.98
C ALA A 44 -9.84 -7.20 29.91
N GLU A 45 -8.54 -7.16 30.10
CA GLU A 45 -7.58 -6.50 29.20
C GLU A 45 -7.48 -7.16 27.82
N THR A 46 -7.95 -8.41 27.68
CA THR A 46 -7.87 -9.16 26.42
C THR A 46 -9.15 -9.10 25.60
N ILE A 47 -10.18 -8.43 26.11
CA ILE A 47 -11.47 -8.36 25.44
C ILE A 47 -11.38 -7.47 24.21
N GLY A 48 -11.73 -8.01 23.06
CA GLY A 48 -11.79 -7.30 21.80
C GLY A 48 -13.09 -7.53 21.06
N MET A 49 -13.66 -6.50 20.46
CA MET A 49 -14.88 -6.59 19.67
C MET A 49 -14.58 -7.06 18.24
N GLY A 50 -15.44 -7.93 17.70
CA GLY A 50 -15.39 -8.33 16.29
C GLY A 50 -15.69 -7.15 15.37
N THR A 51 -14.84 -6.92 14.39
CA THR A 51 -14.97 -5.80 13.46
C THR A 51 -16.07 -6.02 12.42
N GLY A 52 -16.47 -7.28 12.19
CA GLY A 52 -17.34 -7.69 11.08
C GLY A 52 -16.61 -7.67 9.72
N VAL A 53 -15.29 -7.46 9.71
CA VAL A 53 -14.45 -7.53 8.52
C VAL A 53 -13.71 -8.86 8.54
N LEU A 54 -13.74 -9.59 7.42
CA LEU A 54 -12.97 -10.81 7.25
C LEU A 54 -11.61 -10.46 6.62
N ASP A 55 -10.58 -11.18 7.02
CA ASP A 55 -9.29 -11.14 6.35
C ASP A 55 -9.32 -11.88 5.01
N LYS A 56 -8.21 -11.94 4.29
CA LYS A 56 -8.12 -12.61 2.99
C LYS A 56 -8.38 -14.12 3.03
N ASP A 57 -8.19 -14.73 4.20
CA ASP A 57 -8.39 -16.17 4.41
C ASP A 57 -9.79 -16.49 4.96
N GLY A 58 -10.65 -15.46 5.11
CA GLY A 58 -12.05 -15.59 5.55
C GLY A 58 -12.22 -15.59 7.07
N THR A 59 -11.18 -15.25 7.83
CA THR A 59 -11.20 -15.18 9.30
C THR A 59 -11.68 -13.80 9.75
N GLU A 60 -12.61 -13.74 10.73
CA GLU A 60 -13.04 -12.46 11.29
C GLU A 60 -11.91 -11.77 12.04
N ILE A 61 -11.73 -10.48 11.77
CA ILE A 61 -10.74 -9.63 12.43
C ILE A 61 -11.36 -9.06 13.71
N PHE A 62 -10.61 -9.15 14.81
CA PHE A 62 -11.00 -8.60 16.10
C PHE A 62 -10.11 -7.44 16.51
N GLU A 63 -10.61 -6.60 17.38
CA GLU A 63 -9.80 -5.61 18.09
C GLU A 63 -8.64 -6.29 18.83
N GLY A 64 -7.45 -5.69 18.77
CA GLY A 64 -6.23 -6.27 19.29
C GLY A 64 -5.51 -7.23 18.32
N ASP A 65 -6.10 -7.57 17.17
CA ASP A 65 -5.36 -8.31 16.14
C ASP A 65 -4.24 -7.48 15.53
N VAL A 66 -3.19 -8.17 15.12
CA VAL A 66 -2.15 -7.61 14.26
C VAL A 66 -2.37 -8.17 12.87
N VAL A 67 -2.63 -7.27 11.92
CA VAL A 67 -2.88 -7.62 10.52
C VAL A 67 -1.75 -7.14 9.65
N GLN A 68 -1.44 -7.88 8.58
CA GLN A 68 -0.46 -7.52 7.56
C GLN A 68 -1.18 -7.15 6.27
N ASN A 69 -0.73 -6.08 5.62
CA ASN A 69 -1.25 -5.64 4.33
C ASN A 69 -0.35 -6.16 3.20
N GLY A 70 -0.83 -7.17 2.49
CA GLY A 70 -0.07 -7.85 1.44
C GLY A 70 1.15 -8.63 1.96
N ASP A 71 1.79 -9.40 1.10
CA ASP A 71 2.96 -10.18 1.46
C ASP A 71 4.19 -9.26 1.65
N GLY A 72 4.80 -9.31 2.83
CA GLY A 72 5.93 -8.44 3.20
C GLY A 72 5.55 -6.99 3.54
N GLY A 73 4.24 -6.66 3.60
CA GLY A 73 3.75 -5.34 3.97
C GLY A 73 3.88 -5.00 5.45
N TYR A 74 3.46 -3.79 5.79
CA TYR A 74 3.47 -3.31 7.17
C TYR A 74 2.47 -4.06 8.05
N PHE A 75 2.77 -4.11 9.34
CA PHE A 75 1.86 -4.62 10.36
C PHE A 75 1.04 -3.49 10.94
N TYR A 76 -0.23 -3.78 11.22
CA TYR A 76 -1.19 -2.83 11.79
C TYR A 76 -1.91 -3.47 12.96
N ILE A 77 -2.01 -2.75 14.08
CA ILE A 77 -2.81 -3.14 15.24
C ILE A 77 -4.23 -2.67 15.00
N VAL A 78 -5.18 -3.55 15.10
CA VAL A 78 -6.61 -3.25 14.96
C VAL A 78 -7.14 -2.66 16.27
N TYR A 79 -7.82 -1.52 16.18
CA TYR A 79 -8.38 -0.81 17.32
C TYR A 79 -9.62 0.00 16.94
N TRP A 80 -10.43 0.31 17.94
CA TRP A 80 -11.58 1.18 17.78
C TRP A 80 -11.16 2.66 17.79
N TRP A 81 -11.57 3.41 16.78
CA TRP A 81 -11.30 4.85 16.69
C TRP A 81 -12.57 5.63 17.01
N ASN A 82 -12.61 6.32 18.15
CA ASN A 82 -13.80 7.00 18.66
C ASN A 82 -14.28 8.16 17.78
N GLU A 83 -13.36 8.90 17.16
CA GLU A 83 -13.71 10.08 16.37
C GLU A 83 -14.53 9.75 15.12
N ASP A 84 -14.23 8.63 14.48
CA ASP A 84 -14.95 8.17 13.28
C ASP A 84 -15.97 7.07 13.59
N ALA A 85 -16.07 6.63 14.85
CA ALA A 85 -16.86 5.46 15.26
C ALA A 85 -16.61 4.24 14.35
N ALA A 86 -15.34 3.92 14.11
CA ALA A 86 -14.92 2.88 13.18
C ALA A 86 -13.69 2.13 13.66
N PHE A 87 -13.53 0.88 13.20
CA PHE A 87 -12.28 0.15 13.38
C PHE A 87 -11.23 0.62 12.39
N ARG A 88 -10.01 0.82 12.90
CA ARG A 88 -8.83 1.18 12.12
C ARG A 88 -7.65 0.29 12.45
N GLY A 89 -6.69 0.23 11.54
CA GLY A 89 -5.38 -0.36 11.77
C GLY A 89 -4.33 0.73 12.01
N LYS A 90 -3.68 0.73 13.17
CA LYS A 90 -2.53 1.60 13.47
C LYS A 90 -1.25 0.90 13.07
N GLN A 91 -0.48 1.50 12.19
CA GLN A 91 0.79 0.93 11.74
C GLN A 91 1.77 0.79 12.92
N VAL A 92 2.37 -0.39 13.05
CA VAL A 92 3.40 -0.66 14.05
C VAL A 92 4.61 0.25 13.80
N GLY A 93 5.06 0.94 14.85
CA GLY A 93 6.20 1.84 14.78
C GLY A 93 5.96 3.17 14.05
N SER A 94 4.69 3.52 13.77
CA SER A 94 4.31 4.77 13.08
C SER A 94 3.01 5.34 13.64
N SER A 95 2.73 6.60 13.34
CA SER A 95 1.43 7.24 13.60
C SER A 95 0.41 7.00 12.47
N SER A 96 0.81 6.37 11.37
CA SER A 96 -0.06 6.10 10.22
C SER A 96 -1.20 5.16 10.59
N THR A 97 -2.39 5.42 10.06
CA THR A 97 -3.57 4.59 10.24
C THR A 97 -4.20 4.22 8.90
N ILE A 98 -4.85 3.06 8.84
CA ILE A 98 -5.61 2.60 7.68
C ILE A 98 -7.05 2.27 8.08
N GLY A 99 -8.00 2.46 7.16
CA GLY A 99 -9.36 1.93 7.31
C GLY A 99 -9.39 0.45 6.94
N LEU A 100 -9.97 -0.41 7.79
CA LEU A 100 -9.99 -1.86 7.55
C LEU A 100 -10.77 -2.24 6.30
N ASN A 101 -11.87 -1.56 5.99
CA ASN A 101 -12.72 -1.85 4.82
C ASN A 101 -12.04 -1.56 3.49
N TYR A 102 -11.06 -0.68 3.45
CA TYR A 102 -10.34 -0.36 2.21
C TYR A 102 -9.42 -1.50 1.77
N TRP A 103 -8.74 -2.16 2.73
CA TRP A 103 -7.74 -3.20 2.48
C TRP A 103 -8.21 -4.63 2.79
N ARG A 104 -9.49 -4.84 3.13
CA ARG A 104 -10.03 -6.12 3.60
C ARG A 104 -9.64 -7.35 2.76
N LYS A 105 -9.46 -7.19 1.45
CA LYS A 105 -9.07 -8.29 0.54
C LYS A 105 -7.59 -8.65 0.59
N GLU A 106 -6.78 -7.82 1.21
CA GLU A 106 -5.32 -7.95 1.26
C GLU A 106 -4.80 -8.14 2.68
N LEU A 107 -5.65 -7.83 3.68
CA LEU A 107 -5.29 -8.00 5.08
C LEU A 107 -5.23 -9.48 5.45
N ARG A 108 -4.18 -9.87 6.17
CA ARG A 108 -4.05 -11.19 6.81
C ARG A 108 -3.78 -11.00 8.29
N ILE A 109 -4.49 -11.75 9.14
CA ILE A 109 -4.17 -11.82 10.56
C ILE A 109 -2.86 -12.58 10.71
N VAL A 110 -1.87 -11.96 11.40
CA VAL A 110 -0.55 -12.56 11.67
C VAL A 110 -0.35 -12.87 13.14
N GLY A 111 -1.26 -12.44 14.00
CA GLY A 111 -1.26 -12.65 15.43
C GLY A 111 -2.09 -11.61 16.15
N ASN A 112 -1.83 -11.41 17.43
CA ASN A 112 -2.50 -10.40 18.25
C ASN A 112 -1.52 -9.79 19.27
N ILE A 113 -1.89 -8.65 19.85
CA ILE A 113 -1.03 -7.90 20.77
C ILE A 113 -0.73 -8.62 22.09
N TYR A 114 -1.50 -9.65 22.44
CA TYR A 114 -1.41 -10.37 23.70
C TYR A 114 -0.52 -11.60 23.62
N ASP A 115 -0.58 -12.33 22.50
CA ASP A 115 0.17 -13.56 22.30
C ASP A 115 1.47 -13.35 21.51
N ASN A 116 1.54 -12.26 20.74
CA ASN A 116 2.63 -11.97 19.84
C ASN A 116 3.19 -10.56 20.05
N PRO A 117 3.66 -10.21 21.26
CA PRO A 117 4.17 -8.87 21.53
C PRO A 117 5.41 -8.52 20.69
N GLU A 118 6.13 -9.52 20.18
CA GLU A 118 7.25 -9.33 19.26
C GLU A 118 6.82 -8.67 17.94
N LEU A 119 5.56 -8.86 17.50
CA LEU A 119 5.04 -8.21 16.30
C LEU A 119 4.97 -6.69 16.45
N LEU A 120 4.89 -6.17 17.68
CA LEU A 120 4.86 -4.73 17.96
C LEU A 120 6.22 -4.06 17.75
N GLN A 121 7.28 -4.85 17.68
CA GLN A 121 8.63 -4.39 17.38
C GLN A 121 9.00 -4.61 15.90
N TYR A 122 8.06 -5.13 15.11
CA TYR A 122 8.29 -5.40 13.71
C TYR A 122 8.70 -4.13 12.97
N LYS A 123 9.88 -4.17 12.42
CA LYS A 123 10.33 -3.22 11.42
C LYS A 123 10.35 -3.97 10.10
N PRO A 124 9.51 -3.59 9.13
CA PRO A 124 9.61 -4.19 7.81
C PRO A 124 11.07 -4.08 7.36
N ALA A 125 11.57 -5.15 6.75
CA ALA A 125 12.88 -5.07 6.12
C ALA A 125 12.90 -3.80 5.26
N PRO A 126 13.96 -2.97 5.33
CA PRO A 126 14.07 -1.80 4.48
C PRO A 126 13.78 -2.30 3.06
N PRO A 127 12.92 -1.61 2.30
CA PRO A 127 12.63 -2.03 0.93
C PRO A 127 13.99 -2.26 0.27
N LYS A 128 14.19 -3.44 -0.31
CA LYS A 128 15.41 -3.74 -1.08
C LYS A 128 15.71 -2.49 -1.85
N ARG A 129 16.93 -1.93 -1.74
CA ARG A 129 17.32 -0.71 -2.45
C ARG A 129 16.94 -0.91 -3.89
N ARG A 130 15.80 -0.32 -4.27
CA ARG A 130 15.28 -0.44 -5.62
C ARG A 130 16.21 0.35 -6.48
N ASP A 131 16.70 -0.28 -7.54
CA ASP A 131 17.59 0.41 -8.46
C ASP A 131 16.80 1.44 -9.26
N HIS A 132 16.90 2.69 -8.84
CA HIS A 132 16.26 3.84 -9.49
C HIS A 132 17.06 4.31 -10.71
N HIS A 133 18.24 3.77 -10.93
CA HIS A 133 19.20 4.29 -11.92
C HIS A 133 19.29 3.46 -13.19
N THR A 134 18.91 2.18 -13.15
CA THR A 134 18.94 1.31 -14.34
C THR A 134 17.91 1.75 -15.36
N LEU A 135 18.37 2.02 -16.57
CA LEU A 135 17.51 2.26 -17.73
C LEU A 135 17.25 0.95 -18.48
N LEU A 136 16.00 0.69 -18.80
CA LEU A 136 15.61 -0.41 -19.69
C LEU A 136 15.75 -0.01 -21.16
N HIS A 137 15.74 -1.00 -22.05
CA HIS A 137 15.80 -0.76 -23.49
C HIS A 137 14.70 0.22 -23.93
N GLY A 138 15.10 1.29 -24.63
CA GLY A 138 14.18 2.34 -25.09
C GLY A 138 13.84 3.42 -24.06
N GLU A 139 14.34 3.31 -22.83
CA GLU A 139 14.22 4.35 -21.82
C GLU A 139 15.34 5.38 -21.90
N PHE A 140 15.03 6.57 -21.41
CA PHE A 140 15.95 7.69 -21.34
C PHE A 140 15.60 8.59 -20.15
N ARG A 141 16.50 9.48 -19.77
CA ARG A 141 16.26 10.46 -18.73
C ARG A 141 15.82 11.78 -19.31
N ILE A 142 14.87 12.40 -18.64
CA ILE A 142 14.26 13.65 -19.03
C ILE A 142 14.17 14.57 -17.80
N LYS A 143 14.41 15.85 -18.01
CA LYS A 143 14.18 16.93 -17.08
C LYS A 143 13.27 17.96 -17.75
N GLY A 144 12.31 18.51 -17.04
CA GLY A 144 11.41 19.52 -17.61
C GLY A 144 10.06 19.60 -16.93
N THR A 145 9.22 20.45 -17.45
CA THR A 145 7.85 20.69 -16.94
C THR A 145 6.80 20.27 -17.95
N CYS A 146 5.60 19.99 -17.48
CA CYS A 146 4.44 19.87 -18.34
C CYS A 146 3.44 21.01 -18.12
N SER A 147 2.68 21.37 -19.15
CA SER A 147 1.73 22.46 -19.12
C SER A 147 0.45 22.18 -18.34
N ASN A 148 0.16 20.95 -17.99
CA ASN A 148 -1.13 20.54 -17.44
C ASN A 148 -1.15 20.31 -15.91
N GLY A 149 -0.26 20.97 -15.15
CA GLY A 149 -0.29 20.87 -13.69
C GLY A 149 -0.06 19.47 -13.14
N CYS A 150 0.55 18.54 -13.92
CA CYS A 150 0.97 17.28 -13.37
C CYS A 150 2.11 17.51 -12.35
N MET A 151 2.31 16.56 -11.43
CA MET A 151 3.27 16.69 -10.34
C MET A 151 4.74 16.69 -10.77
N CYS A 152 5.05 16.86 -12.05
CA CYS A 152 6.43 16.91 -12.54
C CYS A 152 7.07 18.26 -12.19
N GLN A 153 8.19 18.18 -11.49
CA GLN A 153 8.94 19.33 -11.02
C GLN A 153 10.09 19.63 -11.99
N PRO A 154 10.41 20.92 -12.26
CA PRO A 154 11.40 21.31 -13.27
C PRO A 154 12.80 20.80 -12.98
N ASP A 155 13.14 20.62 -11.71
CA ASP A 155 14.49 20.23 -11.28
C ASP A 155 14.66 18.73 -11.00
N VAL A 156 13.63 17.94 -11.22
CA VAL A 156 13.63 16.49 -10.99
C VAL A 156 13.92 15.76 -12.30
N ILE A 157 14.80 14.77 -12.24
CA ILE A 157 15.13 13.89 -13.36
C ILE A 157 14.15 12.71 -13.31
N TYR A 158 13.47 12.48 -14.43
CA TYR A 158 12.52 11.38 -14.60
C TYR A 158 13.04 10.37 -15.62
N VAL A 159 12.63 9.12 -15.48
CA VAL A 159 12.82 8.11 -16.53
C VAL A 159 11.62 8.16 -17.45
N ALA A 160 11.87 8.17 -18.75
CA ALA A 160 10.84 8.27 -19.76
C ALA A 160 11.05 7.25 -20.89
N ARG A 161 9.96 6.88 -21.57
CA ARG A 161 10.04 6.17 -22.85
C ARG A 161 8.84 6.53 -23.73
N TRP A 162 9.05 6.44 -25.03
CA TRP A 162 7.98 6.60 -26.00
C TRP A 162 7.13 5.31 -26.06
N LEU A 163 5.80 5.47 -26.02
CA LEU A 163 4.89 4.36 -26.24
C LEU A 163 4.86 3.98 -27.71
N THR A 164 4.86 2.68 -27.94
CA THR A 164 4.74 2.06 -29.26
C THR A 164 3.39 1.36 -29.39
N LYS A 165 2.99 0.96 -30.61
CA LYS A 165 1.80 0.14 -30.83
C LYS A 165 1.81 -1.17 -30.06
N ALA A 166 3.00 -1.73 -29.83
CA ALA A 166 3.19 -2.95 -29.06
C ALA A 166 2.84 -2.81 -27.56
N ASP A 167 2.81 -1.59 -27.03
CA ASP A 167 2.42 -1.33 -25.64
C ASP A 167 0.91 -1.44 -25.40
N GLY A 168 0.13 -1.77 -26.41
CA GLY A 168 -1.30 -2.13 -26.31
C GLY A 168 -2.26 -1.01 -25.92
N ARG A 169 -1.80 0.21 -25.67
CA ARG A 169 -2.60 1.38 -25.31
C ARG A 169 -2.59 2.46 -26.42
N GLY A 170 -2.58 2.03 -27.63
CA GLY A 170 -3.27 2.54 -28.80
C GLY A 170 -2.90 3.90 -29.37
N LYS A 171 -1.97 4.68 -28.86
CA LYS A 171 -1.58 5.94 -29.51
C LYS A 171 -0.07 6.07 -29.59
N ASP A 172 0.47 5.91 -30.80
CA ASP A 172 1.85 6.26 -31.12
C ASP A 172 2.13 7.72 -30.72
N GLY A 173 3.28 7.94 -30.09
CA GLY A 173 3.75 9.27 -29.81
C GLY A 173 3.41 9.84 -28.44
N ARG A 174 2.84 9.06 -27.53
CA ARG A 174 2.78 9.42 -26.12
C ARG A 174 4.11 9.13 -25.43
N LEU A 175 4.50 10.00 -24.55
CA LEU A 175 5.65 9.82 -23.67
C LEU A 175 5.15 9.31 -22.34
N ARG A 176 5.64 8.15 -21.92
CA ARG A 176 5.43 7.65 -20.56
C ARG A 176 6.57 8.12 -19.70
N ILE A 177 6.23 8.82 -18.63
CA ILE A 177 7.19 9.32 -17.65
C ILE A 177 6.89 8.69 -16.30
N TRP A 178 7.90 8.10 -15.67
CA TRP A 178 7.80 7.56 -14.32
C TRP A 178 8.17 8.63 -13.31
N ALA A 179 7.35 8.76 -12.26
CA ALA A 179 7.63 9.64 -11.15
C ALA A 179 8.94 9.28 -10.45
N HIS A 180 9.48 10.22 -9.71
CA HIS A 180 10.62 9.99 -8.85
C HIS A 180 10.35 8.80 -7.91
N GLY A 181 11.22 7.82 -7.89
CA GLY A 181 11.04 6.59 -7.11
C GLY A 181 10.61 5.35 -7.90
N SER A 182 10.52 5.44 -9.25
CA SER A 182 10.39 4.23 -10.06
C SER A 182 11.64 3.35 -9.95
N TRP A 183 11.48 2.01 -10.07
CA TRP A 183 12.59 1.05 -9.96
C TRP A 183 12.48 -0.03 -11.01
N VAL A 184 13.56 -0.78 -11.21
CA VAL A 184 13.60 -1.94 -12.09
C VAL A 184 13.65 -3.21 -11.23
N GLU A 185 12.80 -4.19 -11.55
CA GLU A 185 12.77 -5.51 -10.97
C GLU A 185 12.36 -6.51 -12.05
N ASP A 186 13.05 -7.64 -12.15
CA ASP A 186 12.81 -8.69 -13.18
C ASP A 186 12.75 -8.16 -14.63
N GLY A 187 13.61 -7.19 -14.94
CA GLY A 187 13.65 -6.57 -16.28
C GLY A 187 12.44 -5.69 -16.61
N LYS A 188 11.62 -5.35 -15.63
CA LYS A 188 10.45 -4.47 -15.78
C LYS A 188 10.59 -3.22 -14.90
N ARG A 189 10.00 -2.12 -15.38
CA ARG A 189 9.92 -0.89 -14.60
C ARG A 189 8.62 -0.82 -13.83
N TYR A 190 8.74 -0.49 -12.55
CA TYR A 190 7.63 -0.30 -11.62
C TYR A 190 7.62 1.13 -11.06
N GLY A 191 6.51 1.51 -10.44
CA GLY A 191 6.31 2.81 -9.80
C GLY A 191 5.15 3.59 -10.42
N SER A 192 4.92 4.79 -9.92
CA SER A 192 3.90 5.68 -10.48
C SER A 192 4.39 6.25 -11.81
N TYR A 193 3.50 6.37 -12.76
CA TYR A 193 3.78 6.95 -14.07
C TYR A 193 2.63 7.81 -14.57
N CYS A 194 2.94 8.69 -15.53
CA CYS A 194 1.95 9.42 -16.32
C CYS A 194 2.29 9.31 -17.81
N ASP A 195 1.24 9.30 -18.64
CA ASP A 195 1.37 9.34 -20.08
C ASP A 195 1.13 10.79 -20.56
N TRP A 196 2.09 11.37 -21.26
CA TRP A 196 1.97 12.71 -21.80
C TRP A 196 1.77 12.68 -23.31
N GLU A 197 0.88 13.52 -23.79
CA GLU A 197 0.81 13.84 -25.21
C GLU A 197 1.96 14.79 -25.60
N LYS A 198 2.41 14.71 -26.84
CA LYS A 198 3.52 15.56 -27.33
C LYS A 198 3.25 17.06 -27.13
N SER A 199 1.99 17.47 -27.26
CA SER A 199 1.53 18.85 -27.07
C SER A 199 1.70 19.39 -25.64
N ILE A 200 1.92 18.50 -24.68
CA ILE A 200 2.01 18.86 -23.25
C ILE A 200 3.45 19.06 -22.82
N LEU A 201 4.40 18.56 -23.61
CA LEU A 201 5.83 18.68 -23.31
C LEU A 201 6.33 20.10 -23.62
N GLN A 202 6.52 20.89 -22.60
CA GLN A 202 7.17 22.19 -22.69
C GLN A 202 8.52 22.15 -21.99
N ASN A 203 9.54 22.82 -22.59
CA ASN A 203 10.83 23.07 -21.96
C ASN A 203 11.48 21.81 -21.34
N TYR A 204 11.54 20.71 -22.07
CA TYR A 204 12.20 19.50 -21.60
C TYR A 204 13.60 19.36 -22.21
N GLU A 205 14.50 18.84 -21.41
CA GLU A 205 15.84 18.45 -21.78
C GLU A 205 16.00 16.93 -21.65
N VAL A 206 16.55 16.30 -22.68
CA VAL A 206 16.96 14.90 -22.63
C VAL A 206 18.40 14.83 -22.20
N LEU A 207 18.68 14.10 -21.13
CA LEU A 207 20.02 13.99 -20.58
C LEU A 207 20.80 12.85 -21.26
N PRO A 208 21.88 13.15 -22.01
CA PRO A 208 22.60 12.17 -22.82
C PRO A 208 23.60 11.30 -22.06
N ASP A 209 24.02 11.72 -20.90
CA ASP A 209 25.12 11.16 -20.10
C ASP A 209 24.91 9.74 -19.57
N GLN A 210 23.76 9.15 -19.85
CA GLN A 210 23.38 7.80 -19.43
C GLN A 210 23.22 6.80 -20.58
N MET A 211 23.46 7.25 -21.81
CA MET A 211 23.53 6.42 -23.01
C MET A 211 24.93 6.54 -23.59
N SER A 212 25.41 5.47 -24.25
CA SER A 212 26.56 5.67 -25.12
C SER A 212 26.22 6.74 -26.17
N ARG A 213 27.20 7.55 -26.56
CA ARG A 213 27.00 8.61 -27.56
C ARG A 213 26.36 8.10 -28.84
N GLU A 214 26.71 6.89 -29.24
CA GLU A 214 26.15 6.22 -30.41
C GLU A 214 24.68 5.84 -30.22
N ALA A 215 24.30 5.30 -29.05
CA ALA A 215 22.92 4.99 -28.70
C ALA A 215 22.07 6.26 -28.61
N TYR A 216 22.62 7.35 -28.08
CA TYR A 216 21.95 8.66 -28.01
C TYR A 216 21.72 9.25 -29.41
N GLU A 217 22.71 9.23 -30.32
CA GLU A 217 22.55 9.75 -31.67
C GLU A 217 21.58 8.90 -32.51
N LYS A 218 21.57 7.59 -32.33
CA LYS A 218 20.59 6.69 -32.94
C LYS A 218 19.20 6.97 -32.43
N TRP A 219 19.05 7.17 -31.09
CA TRP A 219 17.82 7.55 -30.45
C TRP A 219 17.32 8.92 -30.94
N LYS A 220 18.20 9.93 -30.97
CA LYS A 220 17.93 11.29 -31.46
C LYS A 220 17.40 11.29 -32.89
N ARG A 221 18.02 10.54 -33.79
CA ARG A 221 17.54 10.38 -35.18
C ARG A 221 16.15 9.73 -35.25
N LYS A 222 15.88 8.77 -34.40
CA LYS A 222 14.62 8.02 -34.41
C LYS A 222 13.46 8.77 -33.75
N TYR A 223 13.70 9.50 -32.67
CA TYR A 223 12.67 10.07 -31.83
C TYR A 223 12.62 11.60 -31.78
N LEU A 224 13.74 12.29 -32.02
CA LEU A 224 13.76 13.76 -32.15
C LEU A 224 13.56 14.25 -33.59
N ALA A 225 13.53 13.37 -34.57
CA ALA A 225 13.09 13.69 -35.93
C ALA A 225 11.59 14.05 -36.05
N TYR A 226 10.84 13.90 -34.98
CA TYR A 226 9.51 14.49 -34.88
C TYR A 226 9.65 16.00 -34.63
N PRO A 227 9.10 16.84 -35.47
CA PRO A 227 9.22 18.29 -35.32
C PRO A 227 8.71 18.72 -33.93
N LYS A 228 9.50 19.55 -33.27
CA LYS A 228 8.98 20.34 -32.12
C LYS A 228 7.68 21.01 -32.60
N PRO A 229 6.63 21.11 -31.76
CA PRO A 229 5.50 21.97 -32.06
C PRO A 229 6.07 23.36 -32.46
N LYS A 230 5.66 23.90 -33.58
CA LYS A 230 6.01 25.27 -33.95
C LYS A 230 5.51 26.15 -32.81
N GLU A 231 6.38 26.96 -32.28
CA GLU A 231 6.01 28.08 -31.42
C GLU A 231 5.21 29.03 -32.37
N ASP A 232 3.88 29.07 -32.17
CA ASP A 232 3.02 30.15 -32.67
C ASP A 232 2.90 31.24 -31.60
#